data_aef9ccbede87834a3c2020fc862e1abb
#
_entry.id   aef9ccbede87834a3c2020fc862e1abb
#
_cell.length_a   1.000
_cell.length_b   1.000
_cell.length_c   1.000
_cell.angle_alpha   90.00
_cell.angle_beta   90.00
_cell.angle_gamma   90.00
#
_symmetry.space_group_name_H-M   'P 1'
#
loop_
_entity.id
_entity.type
_entity.pdbx_description
1 polymer ?
#
loop_
_entity_poly.entity_id
_entity_poly.type
_entity_poly.pdbx_seq_one_letter_code
_entity_poly.pdbx_strand_id
1 'polypeptide(L)'
;SKELLEGFRRQGFAVVSVNYRLFPKCKCPDYIDDAAMAVAWTFENIEKFGGNKEQIYVSGHSAGGYLTLMVALAKEYMAKYGQDADKIAKAYPISGQTVTHYTIREERGLPDGIPVIDEYAPMTHAGRGGAPMILISGDRDLEMLARYEENAHLQALLQNFKHDSVLYEMQGFNHGTVLSPAVALISADIKKLWKQYQKQ
;
A
#
# COMPACT_ATOMS: atom_id res chain seq x y z
N SER A 1 -1.42 10.40 6.07
CA SER A 1 -2.65 11.02 6.60
C SER A 1 -2.60 11.09 8.12
N LYS A 2 -2.98 12.22 8.71
CA LYS A 2 -3.00 12.40 10.17
C LYS A 2 -3.97 11.43 10.83
N GLU A 3 -5.07 11.11 10.17
CA GLU A 3 -6.08 10.17 10.66
C GLU A 3 -5.52 8.75 10.80
N LEU A 4 -4.77 8.26 9.81
CA LEU A 4 -4.09 6.96 9.89
C LEU A 4 -3.07 6.94 11.02
N LEU A 5 -2.22 7.97 11.11
CA LEU A 5 -1.23 8.10 12.18
C LEU A 5 -1.86 7.99 13.56
N GLU A 6 -2.86 8.84 13.85
CA GLU A 6 -3.53 8.86 15.14
C GLU A 6 -4.35 7.58 15.39
N GLY A 7 -4.99 7.05 14.36
CA GLY A 7 -5.74 5.80 14.44
C GLY A 7 -4.88 4.63 14.90
N PHE A 8 -3.73 4.42 14.27
CA PHE A 8 -2.83 3.33 14.63
C PHE A 8 -2.10 3.56 15.97
N ARG A 9 -1.68 4.79 16.27
CA ARG A 9 -1.07 5.11 17.57
C ARG A 9 -2.01 4.79 18.74
N ARG A 10 -3.31 5.11 18.62
CA ARG A 10 -4.32 4.78 19.64
C ARG A 10 -4.51 3.27 19.82
N GLN A 11 -4.15 2.46 18.83
CA GLN A 11 -4.18 1.00 18.92
C GLN A 11 -2.92 0.39 19.51
N GLY A 12 -1.92 1.22 19.87
CA GLY A 12 -0.68 0.79 20.49
C GLY A 12 0.43 0.40 19.52
N PHE A 13 0.32 0.79 18.25
CA PHE A 13 1.37 0.54 17.25
C PHE A 13 2.41 1.67 17.25
N ALA A 14 3.68 1.32 17.04
CA ALA A 14 4.67 2.27 16.58
C ALA A 14 4.35 2.64 15.12
N VAL A 15 4.40 3.94 14.79
CA VAL A 15 4.06 4.41 13.45
C VAL A 15 5.19 5.28 12.90
N VAL A 16 5.71 4.89 11.75
CA VAL A 16 6.63 5.68 10.95
C VAL A 16 5.82 6.40 9.87
N SER A 17 5.63 7.70 10.03
CA SER A 17 4.91 8.54 9.07
C SER A 17 5.90 9.19 8.12
N VAL A 18 5.70 8.99 6.83
CA VAL A 18 6.64 9.39 5.79
C VAL A 18 6.12 10.57 4.99
N ASN A 19 6.99 11.54 4.75
CA ASN A 19 6.82 12.54 3.70
C ASN A 19 7.61 12.09 2.48
N TYR A 20 7.02 12.21 1.30
CA TYR A 20 7.64 11.94 0.02
C TYR A 20 7.49 13.14 -0.91
N ARG A 21 8.39 13.26 -1.87
CA ARG A 21 8.37 14.34 -2.85
C ARG A 21 7.11 14.27 -3.72
N LEU A 22 6.64 15.41 -4.16
CA LEU A 22 5.38 15.54 -4.91
C LEU A 22 5.60 16.24 -6.25
N PHE A 23 4.87 15.80 -7.27
CA PHE A 23 4.73 16.54 -8.52
C PHE A 23 4.11 17.94 -8.26
N PRO A 24 4.52 19.03 -8.94
CA PRO A 24 5.51 19.08 -10.04
C PRO A 24 6.98 19.28 -9.59
N LYS A 25 7.26 19.31 -8.28
CA LYS A 25 8.63 19.50 -7.76
C LYS A 25 9.55 18.30 -8.02
N CYS A 26 8.97 17.12 -8.21
CA CYS A 26 9.66 15.93 -8.68
C CYS A 26 8.79 15.21 -9.70
N LYS A 27 9.31 14.17 -10.32
CA LYS A 27 8.61 13.34 -11.31
C LYS A 27 8.72 11.86 -10.94
N CYS A 28 7.89 11.02 -11.56
CA CYS A 28 8.04 9.58 -11.48
C CYS A 28 9.44 9.15 -11.98
N PRO A 29 10.14 8.25 -11.27
CA PRO A 29 9.67 7.45 -10.13
C PRO A 29 10.05 8.00 -8.73
N ASP A 30 10.48 9.23 -8.60
CA ASP A 30 11.04 9.79 -7.36
C ASP A 30 10.19 9.53 -6.11
N TYR A 31 8.87 9.70 -6.17
CA TYR A 31 7.99 9.49 -5.02
C TYR A 31 7.79 8.01 -4.68
N ILE A 32 7.93 7.10 -5.66
CA ILE A 32 7.95 5.65 -5.40
C ILE A 32 9.25 5.28 -4.70
N ASP A 33 10.35 5.85 -5.18
CA ASP A 33 11.68 5.66 -4.61
C ASP A 33 11.77 6.17 -3.18
N ASP A 34 11.21 7.35 -2.90
CA ASP A 34 11.10 7.91 -1.54
C ASP A 34 10.33 6.98 -0.58
N ALA A 35 9.23 6.39 -1.05
CA ALA A 35 8.45 5.45 -0.26
C ALA A 35 9.25 4.17 0.03
N ALA A 36 9.93 3.61 -0.96
CA ALA A 36 10.78 2.43 -0.79
C ALA A 36 11.97 2.72 0.14
N MET A 37 12.63 3.86 0.00
CA MET A 37 13.71 4.29 0.88
C MET A 37 13.25 4.40 2.33
N ALA A 38 12.05 4.93 2.58
CA ALA A 38 11.51 5.06 3.93
C ALA A 38 11.18 3.70 4.56
N VAL A 39 10.66 2.75 3.79
CA VAL A 39 10.42 1.38 4.26
C VAL A 39 11.75 0.68 4.53
N ALA A 40 12.74 0.81 3.63
CA ALA A 40 14.09 0.27 3.83
C ALA A 40 14.75 0.84 5.09
N TRP A 41 14.68 2.16 5.29
CA TRP A 41 15.17 2.80 6.52
C TRP A 41 14.50 2.20 7.78
N THR A 42 13.22 1.89 7.68
CA THR A 42 12.49 1.29 8.81
C THR A 42 13.05 -0.10 9.14
N PHE A 43 13.30 -0.95 8.14
CA PHE A 43 13.97 -2.25 8.35
C PHE A 43 15.32 -2.13 9.04
N GLU A 44 16.11 -1.13 8.68
CA GLU A 44 17.46 -0.92 9.23
C GLU A 44 17.48 -0.36 10.65
N ASN A 45 16.44 0.39 11.01
CA ASN A 45 16.48 1.21 12.22
C ASN A 45 15.45 0.87 13.28
N ILE A 46 14.37 0.18 12.95
CA ILE A 46 13.22 0.04 13.86
C ILE A 46 13.56 -0.65 15.19
N GLU A 47 14.54 -1.53 15.20
CA GLU A 47 15.01 -2.20 16.43
C GLU A 47 15.63 -1.22 17.43
N LYS A 48 16.26 -0.14 16.96
CA LYS A 48 16.80 0.96 17.80
C LYS A 48 15.69 1.72 18.55
N PHE A 49 14.45 1.62 18.06
CA PHE A 49 13.27 2.24 18.64
C PHE A 49 12.39 1.21 19.39
N GLY A 50 12.89 0.00 19.64
CA GLY A 50 12.16 -1.06 20.34
C GLY A 50 11.12 -1.79 19.48
N GLY A 51 11.13 -1.58 18.16
CA GLY A 51 10.28 -2.33 17.22
C GLY A 51 10.93 -3.65 16.80
N ASN A 52 10.21 -4.40 15.96
CA ASN A 52 10.64 -5.68 15.43
C ASN A 52 10.62 -5.65 13.90
N LYS A 53 11.77 -5.88 13.25
CA LYS A 53 11.89 -5.87 11.79
C LYS A 53 11.08 -6.97 11.08
N GLU A 54 10.72 -8.04 11.78
CA GLU A 54 9.85 -9.10 11.25
C GLU A 54 8.35 -8.73 11.33
N GLN A 55 8.03 -7.59 11.94
CA GLN A 55 6.67 -7.11 12.14
C GLN A 55 6.48 -5.70 11.55
N ILE A 56 7.04 -5.49 10.37
CA ILE A 56 6.88 -4.24 9.61
C ILE A 56 5.70 -4.38 8.67
N TYR A 57 4.74 -3.50 8.83
CA TYR A 57 3.52 -3.40 8.05
C TYR A 57 3.53 -2.10 7.26
N VAL A 58 3.10 -2.14 6.00
CA VAL A 58 3.07 -0.96 5.13
C VAL A 58 1.63 -0.63 4.78
N SER A 59 1.22 0.60 4.97
CA SER A 59 -0.13 1.06 4.64
C SER A 59 -0.14 2.49 4.13
N GLY A 60 -1.10 2.80 3.31
CA GLY A 60 -1.34 4.15 2.81
C GLY A 60 -2.70 4.26 2.14
N HIS A 61 -3.21 5.47 2.04
CA HIS A 61 -4.51 5.77 1.45
C HIS A 61 -4.34 6.51 0.12
N SER A 62 -5.17 6.21 -0.86
CA SER A 62 -5.20 6.90 -2.16
C SER A 62 -3.83 6.84 -2.85
N ALA A 63 -3.14 7.96 -3.08
CA ALA A 63 -1.76 7.97 -3.56
C ALA A 63 -0.81 7.16 -2.67
N GLY A 64 -0.99 7.19 -1.34
CA GLY A 64 -0.26 6.34 -0.40
C GLY A 64 -0.61 4.86 -0.57
N GLY A 65 -1.83 4.52 -0.93
CA GLY A 65 -2.25 3.16 -1.29
C GLY A 65 -1.55 2.67 -2.55
N TYR A 66 -1.45 3.52 -3.57
CA TYR A 66 -0.65 3.24 -4.77
C TYR A 66 0.83 3.00 -4.43
N LEU A 67 1.44 3.87 -3.60
CA LEU A 67 2.82 3.69 -3.17
C LEU A 67 3.02 2.41 -2.36
N THR A 68 2.06 2.05 -1.50
CA THR A 68 2.06 0.78 -0.76
C THR A 68 2.09 -0.42 -1.72
N LEU A 69 1.28 -0.39 -2.78
CA LEU A 69 1.26 -1.43 -3.81
C LEU A 69 2.59 -1.51 -4.58
N MET A 70 3.13 -0.36 -4.99
CA MET A 70 4.41 -0.34 -5.72
C MET A 70 5.56 -0.87 -4.86
N VAL A 71 5.66 -0.46 -3.60
CA VAL A 71 6.69 -0.94 -2.67
C VAL A 71 6.55 -2.45 -2.41
N ALA A 72 5.33 -2.95 -2.30
CA ALA A 72 5.08 -4.36 -2.00
C ALA A 72 5.26 -5.30 -3.21
N LEU A 73 4.99 -4.83 -4.44
CA LEU A 73 4.95 -5.69 -5.64
C LEU A 73 6.11 -5.44 -6.62
N ALA A 74 6.53 -4.18 -6.79
CA ALA A 74 7.64 -3.80 -7.67
C ALA A 74 8.97 -3.90 -6.91
N LYS A 75 9.45 -5.13 -6.74
CA LYS A 75 10.57 -5.49 -5.84
C LYS A 75 11.86 -4.73 -6.09
N GLU A 76 12.08 -4.24 -7.30
CA GLU A 76 13.25 -3.48 -7.70
C GLU A 76 13.45 -2.21 -6.86
N TYR A 77 12.36 -1.58 -6.39
CA TYR A 77 12.46 -0.38 -5.55
C TYR A 77 13.03 -0.69 -4.17
N MET A 78 12.60 -1.78 -3.53
CA MET A 78 13.17 -2.21 -2.24
C MET A 78 14.58 -2.76 -2.41
N ALA A 79 14.84 -3.52 -3.49
CA ALA A 79 16.15 -4.09 -3.80
C ALA A 79 17.23 -3.02 -3.99
N LYS A 80 16.89 -1.84 -4.50
CA LYS A 80 17.77 -0.67 -4.63
C LYS A 80 18.41 -0.27 -3.30
N TYR A 81 17.71 -0.51 -2.20
CA TYR A 81 18.16 -0.23 -0.83
C TYR A 81 18.59 -1.49 -0.06
N GLY A 82 18.88 -2.58 -0.77
CA GLY A 82 19.33 -3.83 -0.16
C GLY A 82 18.27 -4.56 0.65
N GLN A 83 16.98 -4.22 0.46
CA GLN A 83 15.86 -4.84 1.17
C GLN A 83 15.01 -5.69 0.23
N ASP A 84 14.37 -6.70 0.80
CA ASP A 84 13.48 -7.61 0.09
C ASP A 84 12.02 -7.27 0.43
N ALA A 85 11.21 -6.95 -0.58
CA ALA A 85 9.79 -6.64 -0.40
C ALA A 85 8.99 -7.83 0.20
N ASP A 86 9.44 -9.07 0.00
CA ASP A 86 8.81 -10.27 0.57
C ASP A 86 8.98 -10.34 2.11
N LYS A 87 9.85 -9.51 2.69
CA LYS A 87 10.05 -9.40 4.14
C LYS A 87 9.08 -8.44 4.83
N ILE A 88 8.33 -7.64 4.06
CA ILE A 88 7.22 -6.87 4.62
C ILE A 88 6.21 -7.87 5.17
N ALA A 89 5.89 -7.77 6.47
CA ALA A 89 5.01 -8.74 7.13
C ALA A 89 3.61 -8.77 6.50
N LYS A 90 3.07 -7.60 6.15
CA LYS A 90 1.86 -7.46 5.34
C LYS A 90 1.69 -6.03 4.81
N ALA A 91 1.09 -5.89 3.65
CA ALA A 91 0.73 -4.61 3.04
C ALA A 91 -0.78 -4.36 3.09
N TYR A 92 -1.17 -3.13 3.37
CA TYR A 92 -2.57 -2.70 3.47
C TYR A 92 -2.80 -1.44 2.62
N PRO A 93 -2.88 -1.58 1.29
CA PRO A 93 -3.25 -0.47 0.42
C PRO A 93 -4.73 -0.14 0.59
N ILE A 94 -5.05 1.14 0.86
CA ILE A 94 -6.40 1.63 1.06
C ILE A 94 -6.77 2.52 -0.13
N SER A 95 -7.75 2.12 -0.92
CA SER A 95 -8.25 2.83 -2.11
C SER A 95 -7.12 3.30 -3.05
N GLY A 96 -6.06 2.48 -3.18
CA GLY A 96 -4.93 2.74 -4.08
C GLY A 96 -5.31 2.52 -5.55
N GLN A 97 -4.75 3.31 -6.47
CA GLN A 97 -4.81 2.98 -7.90
C GLN A 97 -3.95 1.75 -8.20
N THR A 98 -4.43 0.88 -9.06
CA THR A 98 -3.73 -0.35 -9.45
C THR A 98 -3.24 -0.32 -10.90
N VAL A 99 -3.69 0.67 -11.65
CA VAL A 99 -3.13 1.12 -12.93
C VAL A 99 -2.07 2.20 -12.68
N THR A 100 -1.38 2.65 -13.72
CA THR A 100 -0.43 3.78 -13.63
C THR A 100 -1.13 5.01 -13.05
N HIS A 101 -0.59 5.53 -11.95
CA HIS A 101 -1.22 6.59 -11.14
C HIS A 101 -1.53 7.84 -11.99
N TYR A 102 -2.65 8.50 -11.71
CA TYR A 102 -3.10 9.66 -12.48
C TYR A 102 -2.05 10.78 -12.54
N THR A 103 -1.29 11.03 -11.46
CA THR A 103 -0.20 12.01 -11.45
C THR A 103 0.87 11.70 -12.50
N ILE A 104 1.22 10.42 -12.70
CA ILE A 104 2.17 10.00 -13.73
C ILE A 104 1.61 10.25 -15.13
N ARG A 105 0.32 10.01 -15.30
CA ARG A 105 -0.37 10.30 -16.57
C ARG A 105 -0.42 11.80 -16.84
N GLU A 106 -0.70 12.61 -15.82
CA GLU A 106 -0.63 14.07 -15.86
C GLU A 106 0.78 14.56 -16.24
N GLU A 107 1.83 14.05 -15.60
CA GLU A 107 3.24 14.34 -15.93
C GLU A 107 3.57 14.10 -17.41
N ARG A 108 2.89 13.15 -18.04
CA ARG A 108 3.07 12.75 -19.44
C ARG A 108 2.09 13.42 -20.40
N GLY A 109 1.21 14.29 -19.91
CA GLY A 109 0.16 14.93 -20.69
C GLY A 109 -0.91 13.96 -21.20
N LEU A 110 -1.13 12.84 -20.50
CA LEU A 110 -2.13 11.85 -20.87
C LEU A 110 -3.49 12.16 -20.23
N PRO A 111 -4.61 11.78 -20.87
CA PRO A 111 -5.95 12.03 -20.35
C PRO A 111 -6.23 11.28 -19.04
N ASP A 112 -6.90 11.91 -18.07
CA ASP A 112 -7.23 11.33 -16.78
C ASP A 112 -8.14 10.11 -16.85
N GLY A 113 -9.10 10.11 -17.77
CA GLY A 113 -10.13 9.07 -17.89
C GLY A 113 -9.65 7.78 -18.56
N ILE A 114 -8.44 7.73 -19.14
CA ILE A 114 -7.95 6.54 -19.84
C ILE A 114 -6.92 5.83 -18.98
N PRO A 115 -7.18 4.56 -18.56
CA PRO A 115 -6.22 3.80 -17.79
C PRO A 115 -4.97 3.48 -18.63
N VAL A 116 -3.80 3.54 -17.99
CA VAL A 116 -2.52 3.11 -18.56
C VAL A 116 -1.98 1.99 -17.68
N ILE A 117 -1.48 0.93 -18.28
CA ILE A 117 -0.86 -0.20 -17.57
C ILE A 117 0.54 -0.38 -18.16
N ASP A 118 1.53 0.11 -17.42
CA ASP A 118 2.95 0.03 -17.76
C ASP A 118 3.77 -0.40 -16.53
N GLU A 119 5.08 -0.17 -16.52
CA GLU A 119 5.98 -0.49 -15.40
C GLU A 119 5.64 0.24 -14.08
N TYR A 120 4.82 1.30 -14.15
CA TYR A 120 4.36 2.05 -12.97
C TYR A 120 2.94 1.67 -12.54
N ALA A 121 2.36 0.66 -13.15
CA ALA A 121 1.08 0.09 -12.73
C ALA A 121 1.32 -1.09 -11.77
N PRO A 122 0.81 -1.07 -10.53
CA PRO A 122 0.90 -2.23 -9.63
C PRO A 122 0.48 -3.56 -10.28
N MET A 123 -0.52 -3.55 -11.16
CA MET A 123 -1.00 -4.74 -11.88
C MET A 123 0.10 -5.45 -12.69
N THR A 124 1.06 -4.71 -13.25
CA THR A 124 2.17 -5.26 -14.03
C THR A 124 3.07 -6.18 -13.20
N HIS A 125 3.09 -6.00 -11.90
CA HIS A 125 3.94 -6.73 -10.98
C HIS A 125 3.26 -7.88 -10.25
N ALA A 126 1.97 -8.15 -10.50
CA ALA A 126 1.16 -9.13 -9.77
C ALA A 126 1.74 -10.56 -9.77
N GLY A 127 2.48 -10.95 -10.82
CA GLY A 127 3.09 -12.27 -10.95
C GLY A 127 4.48 -12.43 -10.30
N ARG A 128 5.00 -11.41 -9.64
CA ARG A 128 6.38 -11.40 -9.11
C ARG A 128 6.50 -11.84 -7.64
N GLY A 129 5.40 -12.28 -7.01
CA GLY A 129 5.31 -12.46 -5.57
C GLY A 129 5.13 -11.11 -4.87
N GLY A 130 5.66 -10.95 -3.69
CA GLY A 130 5.53 -9.73 -2.89
C GLY A 130 4.95 -10.00 -1.51
N ALA A 131 4.84 -8.96 -0.70
CA ALA A 131 4.28 -9.06 0.65
C ALA A 131 2.83 -9.54 0.62
N PRO A 132 2.40 -10.41 1.54
CA PRO A 132 0.97 -10.69 1.73
C PRO A 132 0.18 -9.40 1.86
N MET A 133 -1.06 -9.32 1.37
CA MET A 133 -1.78 -8.06 1.42
C MET A 133 -3.28 -8.17 1.64
N ILE A 134 -3.82 -7.12 2.24
CA ILE A 134 -5.26 -6.85 2.28
C ILE A 134 -5.51 -5.56 1.50
N LEU A 135 -6.08 -5.69 0.32
CA LEU A 135 -6.61 -4.58 -0.46
C LEU A 135 -7.89 -4.08 0.23
N ILE A 136 -8.01 -2.79 0.40
CA ILE A 136 -9.19 -2.18 1.03
C ILE A 136 -9.71 -1.09 0.09
N SER A 137 -10.98 -1.15 -0.26
CA SER A 137 -11.68 -0.13 -1.04
C SER A 137 -12.90 0.37 -0.28
N GLY A 138 -13.31 1.60 -0.53
CA GLY A 138 -14.66 2.04 -0.18
C GLY A 138 -15.72 1.29 -0.97
N ASP A 139 -16.96 1.63 -0.70
CA ASP A 139 -18.14 1.14 -1.44
C ASP A 139 -18.04 1.53 -2.91
N ARG A 140 -18.20 0.57 -3.82
CA ARG A 140 -18.04 0.80 -5.27
C ARG A 140 -18.94 1.89 -5.83
N ASP A 141 -20.10 2.09 -5.24
CA ASP A 141 -21.08 3.10 -5.64
C ASP A 141 -20.73 4.50 -5.10
N LEU A 142 -19.81 4.60 -4.13
CA LEU A 142 -19.42 5.84 -3.45
C LEU A 142 -17.95 6.22 -3.64
N GLU A 143 -17.14 5.30 -4.13
CA GLU A 143 -15.70 5.51 -4.39
C GLU A 143 -15.46 6.37 -5.63
N MET A 144 -14.20 6.72 -5.85
CA MET A 144 -13.76 7.33 -7.10
C MET A 144 -14.00 6.36 -8.27
N LEU A 145 -14.21 6.92 -9.46
CA LEU A 145 -14.45 6.16 -10.68
C LEU A 145 -13.49 4.96 -10.82
N ALA A 146 -14.09 3.78 -11.00
CA ALA A 146 -13.42 2.49 -11.21
C ALA A 146 -12.43 2.06 -10.11
N ARG A 147 -12.39 2.72 -8.95
CA ARG A 147 -11.41 2.43 -7.91
C ARG A 147 -11.59 1.02 -7.32
N TYR A 148 -12.82 0.60 -7.09
CA TYR A 148 -13.12 -0.76 -6.65
C TYR A 148 -12.78 -1.78 -7.74
N GLU A 149 -13.20 -1.54 -8.97
CA GLU A 149 -13.00 -2.43 -10.12
C GLU A 149 -11.51 -2.64 -10.42
N GLU A 150 -10.70 -1.59 -10.34
CA GLU A 150 -9.24 -1.68 -10.46
C GLU A 150 -8.65 -2.61 -9.39
N ASN A 151 -9.06 -2.46 -8.13
CA ASN A 151 -8.61 -3.28 -7.02
C ASN A 151 -9.12 -4.72 -7.15
N ALA A 152 -10.34 -4.94 -7.63
CA ALA A 152 -10.89 -6.27 -7.90
C ALA A 152 -10.13 -6.96 -9.04
N HIS A 153 -9.76 -6.23 -10.09
CA HIS A 153 -8.94 -6.76 -11.17
C HIS A 153 -7.54 -7.16 -10.66
N LEU A 154 -6.85 -6.29 -9.91
CA LEU A 154 -5.57 -6.65 -9.30
C LEU A 154 -5.71 -7.88 -8.39
N GLN A 155 -6.77 -7.95 -7.57
CA GLN A 155 -7.03 -9.12 -6.72
C GLN A 155 -7.16 -10.41 -7.54
N ALA A 156 -7.87 -10.38 -8.65
CA ALA A 156 -8.02 -11.54 -9.55
C ALA A 156 -6.67 -11.98 -10.14
N LEU A 157 -5.81 -11.03 -10.54
CA LEU A 157 -4.46 -11.33 -11.02
C LEU A 157 -3.59 -11.95 -9.92
N LEU A 158 -3.59 -11.36 -8.73
CA LEU A 158 -2.84 -11.87 -7.57
C LEU A 158 -3.26 -13.29 -7.21
N GLN A 159 -4.56 -13.59 -7.18
CA GLN A 159 -5.09 -14.95 -6.95
C GLN A 159 -4.65 -15.92 -8.02
N ASN A 160 -4.66 -15.53 -9.31
CA ASN A 160 -4.18 -16.37 -10.40
C ASN A 160 -2.73 -16.79 -10.21
N PHE A 161 -1.89 -15.92 -9.64
CA PHE A 161 -0.50 -16.20 -9.28
C PHE A 161 -0.33 -16.79 -7.87
N LYS A 162 -1.41 -17.19 -7.20
CA LYS A 162 -1.41 -17.79 -5.86
C LYS A 162 -0.80 -16.88 -4.78
N HIS A 163 -0.90 -15.58 -4.99
CA HIS A 163 -0.45 -14.59 -4.01
C HIS A 163 -1.40 -14.57 -2.79
N ASP A 164 -0.84 -14.48 -1.58
CA ASP A 164 -1.63 -14.32 -0.35
C ASP A 164 -2.23 -12.92 -0.29
N SER A 165 -3.45 -12.79 -0.80
CA SER A 165 -4.15 -11.51 -0.90
C SER A 165 -5.65 -11.66 -0.79
N VAL A 166 -6.30 -10.63 -0.25
CA VAL A 166 -7.76 -10.52 -0.16
C VAL A 166 -8.17 -9.07 -0.39
N LEU A 167 -9.36 -8.86 -0.96
CA LEU A 167 -9.98 -7.54 -1.12
C LEU A 167 -11.18 -7.41 -0.19
N TYR A 168 -11.22 -6.32 0.56
CA TYR A 168 -12.40 -5.89 1.32
C TYR A 168 -13.02 -4.63 0.73
N GLU A 169 -14.31 -4.68 0.48
CA GLU A 169 -15.15 -3.54 0.15
C GLU A 169 -15.84 -3.04 1.41
N MET A 170 -15.65 -1.79 1.75
CA MET A 170 -16.25 -1.14 2.92
C MET A 170 -17.58 -0.51 2.52
N GLN A 171 -18.65 -1.28 2.65
CA GLN A 171 -20.02 -0.87 2.30
C GLN A 171 -20.44 0.41 3.03
N GLY A 172 -20.98 1.38 2.28
CA GLY A 172 -21.43 2.67 2.80
C GLY A 172 -20.32 3.70 3.05
N PHE A 173 -19.07 3.39 2.76
CA PHE A 173 -17.93 4.32 2.93
C PHE A 173 -17.38 4.79 1.59
N ASN A 174 -17.25 6.09 1.40
CA ASN A 174 -16.64 6.70 0.22
C ASN A 174 -15.10 6.76 0.35
N HIS A 175 -14.43 7.32 -0.67
CA HIS A 175 -12.98 7.47 -0.73
C HIS A 175 -12.35 8.11 0.51
N GLY A 176 -13.01 9.10 1.10
CA GLY A 176 -12.49 9.79 2.30
C GLY A 176 -12.83 9.07 3.60
N THR A 177 -14.04 8.56 3.72
CA THR A 177 -14.55 7.97 4.97
C THR A 177 -14.09 6.52 5.19
N VAL A 178 -13.58 5.84 4.17
CA VAL A 178 -13.03 4.48 4.26
C VAL A 178 -11.88 4.32 5.26
N LEU A 179 -11.21 5.41 5.64
CA LEU A 179 -10.08 5.38 6.57
C LEU A 179 -10.48 4.83 7.95
N SER A 180 -11.64 5.22 8.47
CA SER A 180 -12.09 4.79 9.80
C SER A 180 -12.26 3.27 9.91
N PRO A 181 -13.07 2.59 9.06
CA PRO A 181 -13.19 1.13 9.09
C PRO A 181 -11.88 0.43 8.69
N ALA A 182 -11.07 1.02 7.80
CA ALA A 182 -9.77 0.46 7.42
C ALA A 182 -8.81 0.37 8.62
N VAL A 183 -8.71 1.41 9.45
CA VAL A 183 -7.90 1.38 10.68
C VAL A 183 -8.35 0.25 11.61
N ALA A 184 -9.64 0.05 11.78
CA ALA A 184 -10.19 -1.00 12.63
C ALA A 184 -9.83 -2.40 12.09
N LEU A 185 -10.05 -2.64 10.80
CA LEU A 185 -9.73 -3.90 10.11
C LEU A 185 -8.23 -4.22 10.21
N ILE A 186 -7.38 -3.28 9.82
CA ILE A 186 -5.93 -3.43 9.83
C ILE A 186 -5.43 -3.71 11.25
N SER A 187 -5.91 -2.95 12.24
CA SER A 187 -5.51 -3.14 13.64
C SER A 187 -5.90 -4.51 14.18
N ALA A 188 -7.07 -5.02 13.83
CA ALA A 188 -7.51 -6.35 14.21
C ALA A 188 -6.63 -7.45 13.58
N ASP A 189 -6.31 -7.31 12.30
CA ASP A 189 -5.46 -8.26 11.57
C ASP A 189 -4.03 -8.26 12.13
N ILE A 190 -3.41 -7.10 12.33
CA ILE A 190 -2.06 -6.99 12.92
C ILE A 190 -2.02 -7.62 14.32
N LYS A 191 -3.02 -7.35 15.16
CA LYS A 191 -3.09 -7.96 16.52
C LYS A 191 -3.23 -9.48 16.47
N LYS A 192 -3.94 -10.01 15.47
CA LYS A 192 -4.03 -11.46 15.24
C LYS A 192 -2.68 -12.05 14.82
N LEU A 193 -2.01 -11.42 13.86
CA LEU A 193 -0.68 -11.83 13.38
C LEU A 193 0.36 -11.77 14.52
N TRP A 194 0.35 -10.72 15.33
CA TRP A 194 1.22 -10.59 16.48
C TRP A 194 1.04 -11.72 17.49
N LYS A 195 -0.21 -12.10 17.79
CA LYS A 195 -0.48 -13.23 18.69
C LYS A 195 -0.01 -14.57 18.11
N GLN A 196 -0.01 -14.74 16.81
CA GLN A 196 0.52 -15.94 16.14
C GLN A 196 2.03 -15.96 16.19
N TYR A 197 2.68 -14.82 15.94
CA TYR A 197 4.13 -14.66 16.02
C TYR A 197 4.68 -14.98 17.42
N GLN A 198 4.00 -14.55 18.50
CA GLN A 198 4.41 -14.82 19.89
C GLN A 198 4.32 -16.30 20.31
N LYS A 199 3.69 -17.15 19.50
CA LYS A 199 3.54 -18.60 19.79
C LYS A 199 4.56 -19.47 19.08
N GLN A 200 5.37 -18.88 18.19
CA GLN A 200 6.46 -19.54 17.48
C GLN A 200 7.75 -19.45 18.29
#